data_fa145fa46714b4daec3a3193c5586f6f
#
_entry.id   fa145fa46714b4daec3a3193c5586f6f
#
_cell.length_a   1.000
_cell.length_b   1.000
_cell.length_c   1.000
_cell.angle_alpha   90.00
_cell.angle_beta   90.00
_cell.angle_gamma   90.00
#
_symmetry.space_group_name_H-M   'P 1'
#
loop_
_entity.id
_entity.type
_entity.pdbx_description
1 polymer ?
#
loop_
_entity_poly.entity_id
_entity_poly.type
_entity_poly.pdbx_seq_one_letter_code
_entity_poly.pdbx_strand_id
1 'polypeptide(L)'
;MSSQPLSVVIITKNAATQLAECLDSASFADETLVVDSGSTDGTAELAAQHGARVVQKEWLGFGRQKQFAVEAARNDWVLCLDADERVSTPLRTRILAVLAAPAAQAYAMPRCNRFMGRWLRHGEGYPDWSLRLFDRRHARWSDDPVHEKVLTDGPVARIKGDLLHDTAETLAGYLDKQNRYTSMQAELLFKAGKRAGVALLLLSPALRFAKF
;
A
#
# COMPACT_ATOMS: atom_id res chain seq x y z
N MET A 1 14.17 -22.50 -15.43
CA MET A 1 14.70 -21.61 -14.37
C MET A 1 13.67 -21.63 -13.24
N SER A 2 14.09 -21.78 -11.99
CA SER A 2 13.17 -21.70 -10.83
C SER A 2 12.66 -20.26 -10.69
N SER A 3 11.37 -20.10 -10.40
CA SER A 3 10.78 -18.79 -10.07
C SER A 3 11.50 -18.18 -8.87
N GLN A 4 11.63 -16.85 -8.84
CA GLN A 4 12.15 -16.14 -7.67
C GLN A 4 11.17 -16.30 -6.50
N PRO A 5 11.65 -16.69 -5.30
CA PRO A 5 10.80 -16.80 -4.14
C PRO A 5 10.31 -15.42 -3.68
N LEU A 6 9.05 -15.36 -3.24
CA LEU A 6 8.34 -14.13 -2.88
C LEU A 6 7.97 -14.10 -1.41
N SER A 7 8.27 -12.99 -0.73
CA SER A 7 7.65 -12.64 0.55
C SER A 7 6.58 -11.56 0.33
N VAL A 8 5.35 -11.83 0.77
CA VAL A 8 4.34 -10.79 0.95
C VAL A 8 4.48 -10.22 2.36
N VAL A 9 4.64 -8.90 2.45
CA VAL A 9 4.79 -8.20 3.73
C VAL A 9 3.62 -7.23 3.95
N ILE A 10 3.00 -7.30 5.11
CA ILE A 10 1.80 -6.54 5.48
C ILE A 10 2.07 -5.84 6.81
N ILE A 11 1.80 -4.53 6.88
CA ILE A 11 1.77 -3.80 8.14
C ILE A 11 0.34 -3.66 8.62
N THR A 12 0.11 -3.80 9.92
CA THR A 12 -1.26 -3.80 10.46
C THR A 12 -1.35 -3.22 11.87
N LYS A 13 -2.53 -2.69 12.16
CA LYS A 13 -3.00 -2.34 13.50
C LYS A 13 -4.52 -2.30 13.50
N ASN A 14 -5.15 -3.19 14.30
CA ASN A 14 -6.61 -3.30 14.43
C ASN A 14 -7.31 -3.45 13.06
N ALA A 15 -6.95 -4.49 12.32
CA ALA A 15 -7.42 -4.74 10.96
C ALA A 15 -8.11 -6.13 10.80
N ALA A 16 -8.59 -6.75 11.87
CA ALA A 16 -9.17 -8.09 11.86
C ALA A 16 -10.30 -8.26 10.83
N THR A 17 -11.08 -7.21 10.58
CA THR A 17 -12.21 -7.24 9.63
C THR A 17 -11.80 -7.29 8.16
N GLN A 18 -10.58 -6.85 7.82
CA GLN A 18 -10.13 -6.70 6.42
C GLN A 18 -8.99 -7.65 6.08
N LEU A 19 -8.18 -8.03 7.08
CA LEU A 19 -6.94 -8.75 6.91
C LEU A 19 -7.12 -10.15 6.31
N ALA A 20 -8.22 -10.84 6.62
CA ALA A 20 -8.47 -12.19 6.10
C ALA A 20 -8.45 -12.25 4.58
N GLU A 21 -9.20 -11.37 3.91
CA GLU A 21 -9.25 -11.31 2.45
C GLU A 21 -7.90 -10.89 1.83
N CYS A 22 -7.14 -10.03 2.51
CA CYS A 22 -5.78 -9.66 2.11
C CYS A 22 -4.87 -10.90 2.13
N LEU A 23 -4.86 -11.66 3.23
CA LEU A 23 -4.06 -12.88 3.40
C LEU A 23 -4.43 -13.96 2.39
N ASP A 24 -5.72 -14.20 2.17
CA ASP A 24 -6.19 -15.17 1.18
C ASP A 24 -5.70 -14.81 -0.23
N SER A 25 -5.74 -13.51 -0.58
CA SER A 25 -5.25 -13.03 -1.87
C SER A 25 -3.73 -13.18 -2.04
N ALA A 26 -2.98 -13.23 -0.93
CA ALA A 26 -1.53 -13.37 -0.85
C ALA A 26 -1.04 -14.83 -0.73
N SER A 27 -1.96 -15.82 -0.65
CA SER A 27 -1.66 -17.25 -0.39
C SER A 27 -0.75 -17.92 -1.43
N PHE A 28 -0.43 -17.25 -2.54
CA PHE A 28 0.47 -17.74 -3.57
C PHE A 28 1.96 -17.46 -3.29
N ALA A 29 2.26 -16.68 -2.24
CA ALA A 29 3.62 -16.32 -1.86
C ALA A 29 4.31 -17.47 -1.08
N ASP A 30 5.64 -17.51 -1.15
CA ASP A 30 6.46 -18.47 -0.39
C ASP A 30 6.54 -18.10 1.11
N GLU A 31 6.32 -16.83 1.41
CA GLU A 31 6.20 -16.30 2.77
C GLU A 31 5.14 -15.21 2.83
N THR A 32 4.30 -15.24 3.87
CA THR A 32 3.48 -14.10 4.28
C THR A 32 3.95 -13.64 5.66
N LEU A 33 4.38 -12.37 5.74
CA LEU A 33 4.83 -11.72 6.97
C LEU A 33 3.86 -10.60 7.34
N VAL A 34 3.33 -10.64 8.55
CA VAL A 34 2.49 -9.58 9.12
C VAL A 34 3.27 -8.89 10.24
N VAL A 35 3.49 -7.59 10.12
CA VAL A 35 4.07 -6.74 11.17
C VAL A 35 2.94 -6.01 11.88
N ASP A 36 2.64 -6.45 13.09
CA ASP A 36 1.56 -5.92 13.91
C ASP A 36 2.05 -4.85 14.89
N SER A 37 1.32 -3.74 14.95
CA SER A 37 1.68 -2.57 15.78
C SER A 37 0.87 -2.50 17.08
N GLY A 38 0.64 -3.65 17.71
CA GLY A 38 -0.09 -3.76 18.98
C GLY A 38 -1.60 -3.73 18.78
N SER A 39 -2.11 -4.62 17.94
CA SER A 39 -3.54 -4.84 17.77
C SER A 39 -4.19 -5.45 19.01
N THR A 40 -5.45 -5.10 19.25
CA THR A 40 -6.26 -5.57 20.40
C THR A 40 -7.58 -6.20 19.96
N ASP A 41 -7.78 -6.37 18.64
CA ASP A 41 -9.03 -6.84 18.02
C ASP A 41 -8.94 -8.27 17.44
N GLY A 42 -7.87 -9.02 17.77
CA GLY A 42 -7.65 -10.36 17.24
C GLY A 42 -6.92 -10.40 15.90
N THR A 43 -6.40 -9.27 15.41
CA THR A 43 -5.66 -9.18 14.13
C THR A 43 -4.46 -10.14 14.08
N ALA A 44 -3.65 -10.19 15.15
CA ALA A 44 -2.44 -11.00 15.19
C ALA A 44 -2.75 -12.51 15.19
N GLU A 45 -3.77 -12.92 15.95
CA GLU A 45 -4.26 -14.29 16.01
C GLU A 45 -4.83 -14.74 14.66
N LEU A 46 -5.62 -13.86 14.01
CA LEU A 46 -6.15 -14.11 12.67
C LEU A 46 -5.03 -14.33 11.65
N ALA A 47 -4.00 -13.48 11.67
CA ALA A 47 -2.85 -13.61 10.78
C ALA A 47 -2.14 -14.96 10.97
N ALA A 48 -1.91 -15.36 12.22
CA ALA A 48 -1.28 -16.64 12.55
C ALA A 48 -2.13 -17.84 12.09
N GLN A 49 -3.45 -17.78 12.24
CA GLN A 49 -4.39 -18.82 11.76
C GLN A 49 -4.34 -19.00 10.23
N HIS A 50 -4.08 -17.91 9.47
CA HIS A 50 -3.85 -17.96 8.02
C HIS A 50 -2.43 -18.37 7.64
N GLY A 51 -1.60 -18.82 8.58
CA GLY A 51 -0.24 -19.27 8.32
C GLY A 51 0.79 -18.16 8.13
N ALA A 52 0.44 -16.91 8.39
CA ALA A 52 1.39 -15.82 8.32
C ALA A 52 2.36 -15.84 9.51
N ARG A 53 3.61 -15.47 9.26
CA ARG A 53 4.57 -15.17 10.32
C ARG A 53 4.26 -13.79 10.89
N VAL A 54 3.91 -13.72 12.16
CA VAL A 54 3.57 -12.48 12.84
C VAL A 54 4.78 -11.95 13.61
N VAL A 55 5.11 -10.68 13.42
CA VAL A 55 6.14 -9.96 14.16
C VAL A 55 5.51 -8.74 14.83
N GLN A 56 5.64 -8.64 16.15
CA GLN A 56 5.21 -7.48 16.91
C GLN A 56 6.26 -6.38 16.82
N LYS A 57 5.81 -5.17 16.44
CA LYS A 57 6.68 -4.00 16.36
C LYS A 57 5.89 -2.74 16.71
N GLU A 58 6.38 -1.96 17.65
CA GLU A 58 5.80 -0.64 17.93
C GLU A 58 5.74 0.22 16.67
N TRP A 59 4.78 1.14 16.63
CA TRP A 59 4.57 1.98 15.46
C TRP A 59 5.73 2.96 15.22
N LEU A 60 6.36 2.88 14.06
CA LEU A 60 7.51 3.70 13.65
C LEU A 60 7.13 4.83 12.66
N GLY A 61 5.88 4.92 12.24
CA GLY A 61 5.43 5.68 11.06
C GLY A 61 5.38 4.82 9.81
N PHE A 62 4.56 5.20 8.82
CA PHE A 62 4.25 4.33 7.67
C PHE A 62 5.50 3.87 6.90
N GLY A 63 6.36 4.78 6.48
CA GLY A 63 7.56 4.43 5.70
C GLY A 63 8.49 3.49 6.44
N ARG A 64 8.83 3.82 7.69
CA ARG A 64 9.73 3.00 8.53
C ARG A 64 9.12 1.66 8.90
N GLN A 65 7.81 1.60 9.12
CA GLN A 65 7.12 0.34 9.43
C GLN A 65 7.14 -0.61 8.23
N LYS A 66 6.87 -0.08 7.02
CA LYS A 66 6.97 -0.82 5.76
C LYS A 66 8.40 -1.26 5.49
N GLN A 67 9.38 -0.40 5.74
CA GLN A 67 10.79 -0.74 5.57
C GLN A 67 11.23 -1.85 6.54
N PHE A 68 10.83 -1.78 7.81
CA PHE A 68 11.07 -2.84 8.78
C PHE A 68 10.48 -4.19 8.32
N ALA A 69 9.26 -4.18 7.77
CA ALA A 69 8.64 -5.39 7.23
C ALA A 69 9.43 -5.98 6.05
N VAL A 70 9.94 -5.13 5.16
CA VAL A 70 10.80 -5.54 4.04
C VAL A 70 12.11 -6.15 4.54
N GLU A 71 12.75 -5.56 5.54
CA GLU A 71 14.01 -6.06 6.12
C GLU A 71 13.81 -7.38 6.86
N ALA A 72 12.67 -7.57 7.51
CA ALA A 72 12.30 -8.79 8.22
C ALA A 72 11.87 -9.95 7.31
N ALA A 73 11.62 -9.70 6.02
CA ALA A 73 11.25 -10.72 5.04
C ALA A 73 12.38 -11.73 4.81
N ARG A 74 12.05 -12.98 4.46
CA ARG A 74 13.03 -14.04 4.19
C ARG A 74 13.59 -13.98 2.76
N ASN A 75 12.77 -13.54 1.81
CA ASN A 75 13.11 -13.56 0.39
C ASN A 75 13.52 -12.17 -0.09
N ASP A 76 14.30 -12.12 -1.18
CA ASP A 76 14.75 -10.86 -1.76
C ASP A 76 13.64 -10.14 -2.53
N TRP A 77 12.76 -10.88 -3.18
CA TRP A 77 11.56 -10.31 -3.79
C TRP A 77 10.48 -10.12 -2.75
N VAL A 78 9.99 -8.89 -2.65
CA VAL A 78 8.94 -8.51 -1.71
C VAL A 78 7.76 -7.86 -2.43
N LEU A 79 6.56 -8.24 -2.02
CA LEU A 79 5.31 -7.55 -2.36
C LEU A 79 4.76 -6.92 -1.09
N CYS A 80 4.71 -5.58 -1.05
CA CYS A 80 4.19 -4.85 0.10
C CYS A 80 2.70 -4.59 -0.08
N LEU A 81 1.90 -5.01 0.89
CA LEU A 81 0.46 -4.77 0.92
C LEU A 81 0.07 -4.01 2.19
N ASP A 82 -0.95 -3.17 2.09
CA ASP A 82 -1.69 -2.68 3.24
C ASP A 82 -2.80 -3.69 3.59
N ALA A 83 -3.26 -3.75 4.84
CA ALA A 83 -4.21 -4.78 5.31
C ALA A 83 -5.59 -4.71 4.61
N ASP A 84 -5.90 -3.61 3.95
CA ASP A 84 -7.10 -3.33 3.16
C ASP A 84 -6.88 -3.48 1.65
N GLU A 85 -5.72 -4.04 1.23
CA GLU A 85 -5.40 -4.30 -0.18
C GLU A 85 -5.50 -5.80 -0.50
N ARG A 86 -5.93 -6.14 -1.72
CA ARG A 86 -6.06 -7.52 -2.22
C ARG A 86 -5.50 -7.66 -3.62
N VAL A 87 -4.74 -8.71 -3.84
CA VAL A 87 -4.20 -9.07 -5.15
C VAL A 87 -5.30 -9.72 -5.99
N SER A 88 -5.73 -9.08 -7.08
CA SER A 88 -6.70 -9.70 -7.99
C SER A 88 -6.09 -10.91 -8.72
N THR A 89 -6.93 -11.86 -9.14
CA THR A 89 -6.47 -13.05 -9.90
C THR A 89 -5.65 -12.68 -11.15
N PRO A 90 -6.03 -11.69 -11.97
CA PRO A 90 -5.18 -11.24 -13.08
C PRO A 90 -3.83 -10.70 -12.62
N LEU A 91 -3.78 -9.92 -11.52
CA LEU A 91 -2.52 -9.39 -10.98
C LEU A 91 -1.63 -10.51 -10.45
N ARG A 92 -2.19 -11.48 -9.69
CA ARG A 92 -1.46 -12.68 -9.23
C ARG A 92 -0.77 -13.40 -10.39
N THR A 93 -1.48 -13.66 -11.49
CA THR A 93 -0.92 -14.33 -12.67
C THR A 93 0.26 -13.54 -13.24
N ARG A 94 0.18 -12.22 -13.28
CA ARG A 94 1.26 -11.36 -13.78
C ARG A 94 2.45 -11.30 -12.83
N ILE A 95 2.23 -11.25 -11.52
CA ILE A 95 3.30 -11.32 -10.51
C ILE A 95 4.09 -12.62 -10.67
N LEU A 96 3.42 -13.77 -10.75
CA LEU A 96 4.08 -15.06 -10.93
C LEU A 96 4.89 -15.14 -12.24
N ALA A 97 4.34 -14.59 -13.32
CA ALA A 97 5.04 -14.53 -14.60
C ALA A 97 6.30 -13.65 -14.55
N VAL A 98 6.23 -12.51 -13.85
CA VAL A 98 7.37 -11.63 -13.63
C VAL A 98 8.45 -12.31 -12.81
N LEU A 99 8.08 -13.00 -11.72
CA LEU A 99 9.03 -13.67 -10.83
C LEU A 99 9.70 -14.87 -11.50
N ALA A 100 9.08 -15.48 -12.53
CA ALA A 100 9.70 -16.53 -13.31
C ALA A 100 10.86 -16.01 -14.20
N ALA A 101 10.79 -14.75 -14.68
CA ALA A 101 11.81 -14.10 -15.50
C ALA A 101 11.77 -12.56 -15.31
N PRO A 102 12.33 -12.04 -14.19
CA PRO A 102 12.28 -10.61 -13.92
C PRO A 102 13.03 -9.78 -14.97
N ALA A 103 12.33 -8.84 -15.62
CA ALA A 103 12.90 -7.91 -16.58
C ALA A 103 13.28 -6.54 -15.96
N ALA A 104 12.85 -6.28 -14.73
CA ALA A 104 13.17 -5.08 -13.95
C ALA A 104 13.29 -5.44 -12.47
N GLN A 105 13.82 -4.53 -11.68
CA GLN A 105 14.00 -4.72 -10.23
C GLN A 105 12.81 -4.23 -9.40
N ALA A 106 11.92 -3.46 -10.02
CA ALA A 106 10.74 -2.89 -9.37
C ALA A 106 9.57 -2.80 -10.34
N TYR A 107 8.37 -3.06 -9.82
CA TYR A 107 7.14 -3.10 -10.60
C TYR A 107 6.03 -2.31 -9.91
N ALA A 108 5.39 -1.44 -10.70
CA ALA A 108 4.17 -0.75 -10.31
C ALA A 108 2.94 -1.44 -10.92
N MET A 109 1.87 -1.45 -10.16
CA MET A 109 0.57 -2.01 -10.54
C MET A 109 -0.54 -0.99 -10.32
N PRO A 110 -1.63 -1.03 -11.12
CA PRO A 110 -2.75 -0.13 -10.92
C PRO A 110 -3.50 -0.49 -9.63
N ARG A 111 -3.57 0.43 -8.69
CA ARG A 111 -4.43 0.31 -7.52
C ARG A 111 -5.84 0.77 -7.89
N CYS A 112 -6.80 -0.12 -7.70
CA CYS A 112 -8.22 0.13 -7.94
C CYS A 112 -8.91 0.35 -6.60
N ASN A 113 -9.28 1.61 -6.34
CA ASN A 113 -9.91 2.00 -5.09
C ASN A 113 -11.41 1.68 -5.11
N ARG A 114 -11.94 1.15 -4.00
CA ARG A 114 -13.36 0.98 -3.77
C ARG A 114 -13.88 2.10 -2.89
N PHE A 115 -14.88 2.83 -3.37
CA PHE A 115 -15.50 3.91 -2.63
C PHE A 115 -17.01 3.69 -2.55
N MET A 116 -17.55 3.65 -1.36
CA MET A 116 -18.98 3.41 -1.09
C MET A 116 -19.53 2.20 -1.88
N GLY A 117 -18.80 1.08 -1.85
CA GLY A 117 -19.17 -0.15 -2.50
C GLY A 117 -18.92 -0.23 -4.02
N ARG A 118 -18.40 0.82 -4.67
CA ARG A 118 -18.12 0.86 -6.10
C ARG A 118 -16.62 0.94 -6.38
N TRP A 119 -16.13 0.10 -7.30
CA TRP A 119 -14.77 0.16 -7.82
C TRP A 119 -14.62 1.37 -8.75
N LEU A 120 -13.65 2.24 -8.44
CA LEU A 120 -13.32 3.40 -9.26
C LEU A 120 -12.37 2.97 -10.38
N ARG A 121 -12.89 2.78 -11.58
CA ARG A 121 -12.13 2.31 -12.76
C ARG A 121 -11.93 3.38 -13.83
N HIS A 122 -12.29 4.62 -13.52
CA HIS A 122 -12.23 5.76 -14.44
C HIS A 122 -11.89 7.05 -13.68
N GLY A 123 -11.56 8.11 -14.43
CA GLY A 123 -11.25 9.43 -13.88
C GLY A 123 -9.84 9.54 -13.30
N GLU A 124 -9.57 10.58 -12.52
CA GLU A 124 -8.25 10.86 -11.94
C GLU A 124 -7.78 9.82 -10.92
N GLY A 125 -8.70 9.05 -10.32
CA GLY A 125 -8.41 8.04 -9.32
C GLY A 125 -7.96 6.69 -9.88
N TYR A 126 -7.94 6.51 -11.22
CA TYR A 126 -7.53 5.25 -11.85
C TYR A 126 -6.97 5.50 -13.26
N PRO A 127 -5.83 4.82 -13.57
CA PRO A 127 -5.05 3.94 -12.72
C PRO A 127 -4.17 4.71 -11.72
N ASP A 128 -4.28 4.36 -10.44
CA ASP A 128 -3.36 4.82 -9.39
C ASP A 128 -2.15 3.88 -9.36
N TRP A 129 -1.07 4.25 -10.06
CA TRP A 129 0.11 3.41 -10.18
C TRP A 129 0.90 3.35 -8.86
N SER A 130 0.83 2.21 -8.19
CA SER A 130 1.51 1.97 -6.91
C SER A 130 2.65 0.97 -7.09
N LEU A 131 3.88 1.36 -6.75
CA LEU A 131 5.03 0.47 -6.73
C LEU A 131 4.96 -0.38 -5.46
N ARG A 132 4.73 -1.70 -5.61
CA ARG A 132 4.52 -2.62 -4.49
C ARG A 132 5.39 -3.88 -4.57
N LEU A 133 5.81 -4.32 -5.78
CA LEU A 133 6.65 -5.50 -5.99
C LEU A 133 8.06 -5.06 -6.36
N PHE A 134 9.08 -5.50 -5.61
CA PHE A 134 10.47 -5.14 -5.89
C PHE A 134 11.48 -6.09 -5.25
N ASP A 135 12.68 -6.07 -5.78
CA ASP A 135 13.86 -6.68 -5.17
C ASP A 135 14.42 -5.72 -4.09
N ARG A 136 14.35 -6.13 -2.81
CA ARG A 136 14.77 -5.30 -1.67
C ARG A 136 16.27 -4.96 -1.65
N ARG A 137 17.07 -5.62 -2.47
CA ARG A 137 18.50 -5.29 -2.65
C ARG A 137 18.71 -4.02 -3.46
N HIS A 138 17.67 -3.61 -4.23
CA HIS A 138 17.70 -2.49 -5.18
C HIS A 138 16.64 -1.43 -4.93
N ALA A 139 15.75 -1.67 -3.96
CA ALA A 139 14.70 -0.71 -3.63
C ALA A 139 14.35 -0.76 -2.13
N ARG A 140 13.89 0.35 -1.59
CA ARG A 140 13.52 0.52 -0.19
C ARG A 140 12.42 1.55 -0.03
N TRP A 141 11.70 1.51 1.08
CA TRP A 141 10.76 2.57 1.44
C TRP A 141 11.50 3.85 1.88
N SER A 142 10.91 5.00 1.56
CA SER A 142 11.38 6.30 2.07
C SER A 142 11.01 6.48 3.54
N ASP A 143 11.76 7.34 4.24
CA ASP A 143 11.49 7.72 5.62
C ASP A 143 10.47 8.88 5.73
N ASP A 144 9.82 9.25 4.62
CA ASP A 144 8.86 10.34 4.60
C ASP A 144 7.70 10.05 5.56
N PRO A 145 7.35 10.98 6.47
CA PRO A 145 6.31 10.77 7.46
C PRO A 145 4.90 10.74 6.86
N VAL A 146 4.73 11.36 5.70
CA VAL A 146 3.50 11.38 4.89
C VAL A 146 3.91 11.23 3.43
N HIS A 147 3.14 10.45 2.66
CA HIS A 147 3.42 10.13 1.25
C HIS A 147 4.70 9.30 1.06
N GLU A 148 4.88 8.31 1.94
CA GLU A 148 5.94 7.33 1.78
C GLU A 148 5.88 6.66 0.40
N LYS A 149 7.04 6.44 -0.19
CA LYS A 149 7.20 5.84 -1.52
C LYS A 149 8.38 4.89 -1.55
N VAL A 150 8.34 3.94 -2.47
CA VAL A 150 9.50 3.10 -2.73
C VAL A 150 10.51 3.88 -3.58
N LEU A 151 11.74 3.93 -3.10
CA LEU A 151 12.90 4.51 -3.77
C LEU A 151 13.67 3.38 -4.44
N THR A 152 14.06 3.55 -5.69
CA THR A 152 14.87 2.61 -6.46
C THR A 152 15.78 3.38 -7.42
N ASP A 153 16.98 2.86 -7.66
CA ASP A 153 17.93 3.42 -8.60
C ASP A 153 17.71 2.90 -10.03
N GLY A 154 16.89 1.85 -10.16
CA GLY A 154 16.59 1.21 -11.44
C GLY A 154 15.26 1.63 -12.05
N PRO A 155 15.00 1.19 -13.30
CA PRO A 155 13.73 1.45 -13.96
C PRO A 155 12.57 0.72 -13.25
N VAL A 156 11.43 1.40 -13.16
CA VAL A 156 10.18 0.81 -12.69
C VAL A 156 9.36 0.34 -13.89
N ALA A 157 9.12 -0.96 -13.97
CA ALA A 157 8.23 -1.53 -14.97
C ALA A 157 6.77 -1.50 -14.48
N ARG A 158 5.83 -1.54 -15.40
CA ARG A 158 4.39 -1.60 -15.09
C ARG A 158 3.84 -2.97 -15.43
N ILE A 159 3.06 -3.54 -14.52
CA ILE A 159 2.34 -4.78 -14.74
C ILE A 159 0.83 -4.53 -14.71
N LYS A 160 0.09 -5.31 -15.51
CA LYS A 160 -1.37 -5.21 -15.61
C LYS A 160 -2.03 -6.09 -14.53
N GLY A 161 -3.25 -5.74 -14.17
CA GLY A 161 -4.04 -6.38 -13.14
C GLY A 161 -4.16 -5.48 -11.91
N ASP A 162 -5.33 -5.47 -11.30
CA ASP A 162 -5.65 -4.51 -10.24
C ASP A 162 -5.18 -5.00 -8.87
N LEU A 163 -4.51 -4.12 -8.14
CA LEU A 163 -4.44 -4.18 -6.69
C LEU A 163 -5.72 -3.54 -6.16
N LEU A 164 -6.62 -4.35 -5.63
CA LEU A 164 -7.91 -3.91 -5.10
C LEU A 164 -7.70 -3.28 -3.73
N HIS A 165 -8.29 -2.11 -3.46
CA HIS A 165 -8.10 -1.38 -2.21
C HIS A 165 -9.43 -0.82 -1.69
N ASP A 166 -9.82 -1.25 -0.50
CA ASP A 166 -11.03 -0.79 0.17
C ASP A 166 -10.76 0.48 0.98
N THR A 167 -11.06 1.65 0.40
CA THR A 167 -10.68 2.95 0.99
C THR A 167 -11.62 3.43 2.09
N ALA A 168 -12.92 3.23 1.93
CA ALA A 168 -13.94 3.63 2.88
C ALA A 168 -15.28 2.96 2.58
N GLU A 169 -15.89 2.38 3.60
CA GLU A 169 -17.22 1.78 3.51
C GLU A 169 -18.33 2.83 3.66
N THR A 170 -18.07 3.91 4.41
CA THR A 170 -19.05 4.96 4.70
C THR A 170 -18.50 6.35 4.38
N LEU A 171 -19.41 7.27 4.02
CA LEU A 171 -19.05 8.67 3.79
C LEU A 171 -18.49 9.33 5.06
N ALA A 172 -19.03 9.00 6.23
CA ALA A 172 -18.56 9.54 7.52
C ALA A 172 -17.10 9.13 7.77
N GLY A 173 -16.78 7.84 7.65
CA GLY A 173 -15.41 7.35 7.81
C GLY A 173 -14.44 7.96 6.78
N TYR A 174 -14.89 8.17 5.55
CA TYR A 174 -14.10 8.88 4.54
C TYR A 174 -13.81 10.33 4.94
N LEU A 175 -14.82 11.09 5.39
CA LEU A 175 -14.65 12.48 5.80
C LEU A 175 -13.73 12.60 7.01
N ASP A 176 -13.85 11.72 8.01
CA ASP A 176 -12.96 11.69 9.16
C ASP A 176 -11.51 11.41 8.77
N LYS A 177 -11.31 10.47 7.84
CA LYS A 177 -9.98 10.17 7.28
C LYS A 177 -9.42 11.40 6.56
N GLN A 178 -10.22 12.04 5.69
CA GLN A 178 -9.80 13.23 4.95
C GLN A 178 -9.46 14.40 5.90
N ASN A 179 -10.24 14.64 6.94
CA ASN A 179 -9.98 15.69 7.92
C ASN A 179 -8.65 15.48 8.65
N ARG A 180 -8.32 14.24 9.03
CA ARG A 180 -7.03 13.92 9.64
C ARG A 180 -5.86 14.18 8.68
N TYR A 181 -5.95 13.69 7.44
CA TYR A 181 -4.87 13.86 6.47
C TYR A 181 -4.67 15.32 6.07
N THR A 182 -5.75 16.08 5.88
CA THR A 182 -5.64 17.52 5.54
C THR A 182 -5.05 18.31 6.69
N SER A 183 -5.39 18.00 7.96
CA SER A 183 -4.80 18.63 9.14
C SER A 183 -3.30 18.34 9.25
N MET A 184 -2.90 17.07 9.11
CA MET A 184 -1.49 16.68 9.12
C MET A 184 -0.70 17.39 7.99
N GLN A 185 -1.27 17.43 6.79
CA GLN A 185 -0.64 18.11 5.65
C GLN A 185 -0.52 19.62 5.88
N ALA A 186 -1.54 20.24 6.45
CA ALA A 186 -1.52 21.66 6.77
C ALA A 186 -0.42 21.98 7.79
N GLU A 187 -0.26 21.17 8.84
CA GLU A 187 0.83 21.33 9.82
C GLU A 187 2.22 21.20 9.17
N LEU A 188 2.41 20.20 8.30
CA LEU A 188 3.69 20.00 7.59
C LEU A 188 4.02 21.19 6.69
N LEU A 189 3.03 21.69 5.93
CA LEU A 189 3.20 22.86 5.07
C LEU A 189 3.50 24.12 5.90
N PHE A 190 2.82 24.29 7.03
CA PHE A 190 3.05 25.41 7.94
C PHE A 190 4.47 25.38 8.54
N LYS A 191 4.92 24.21 9.02
CA LYS A 191 6.30 24.00 9.51
C LYS A 191 7.35 24.25 8.43
N ALA A 192 7.02 23.95 7.15
CA ALA A 192 7.87 24.24 6.00
C ALA A 192 7.80 25.70 5.52
N GLY A 193 7.11 26.60 6.27
CA GLY A 193 6.97 28.02 5.94
C GLY A 193 6.05 28.32 4.76
N LYS A 194 5.33 27.33 4.22
CA LYS A 194 4.40 27.54 3.11
C LYS A 194 3.08 28.13 3.61
N ARG A 195 2.60 29.16 2.92
CA ARG A 195 1.29 29.80 3.19
C ARG A 195 0.41 29.77 1.96
N ALA A 196 -0.87 29.49 2.15
CA ALA A 196 -1.86 29.58 1.06
C ALA A 196 -2.24 31.05 0.83
N GLY A 197 -2.14 31.51 -0.41
CA GLY A 197 -2.70 32.81 -0.81
C GLY A 197 -4.22 32.71 -1.04
N VAL A 198 -4.93 33.84 -0.91
CA VAL A 198 -6.39 33.93 -1.12
C VAL A 198 -6.81 33.38 -2.49
N ALA A 199 -6.05 33.67 -3.54
CA ALA A 199 -6.31 33.16 -4.89
C ALA A 199 -6.30 31.63 -4.94
N LEU A 200 -5.37 30.97 -4.25
CA LEU A 200 -5.30 29.51 -4.17
C LEU A 200 -6.53 28.93 -3.46
N LEU A 201 -6.97 29.55 -2.38
CA LEU A 201 -8.16 29.13 -1.62
C LEU A 201 -9.45 29.23 -2.43
N LEU A 202 -9.61 30.26 -3.25
CA LEU A 202 -10.81 30.50 -4.03
C LEU A 202 -10.83 29.70 -5.35
N LEU A 203 -9.69 29.61 -6.04
CA LEU A 203 -9.63 29.00 -7.38
C LEU A 203 -9.40 27.50 -7.34
N SER A 204 -8.71 26.96 -6.33
CA SER A 204 -8.37 25.54 -6.27
C SER A 204 -9.61 24.61 -6.26
N PRO A 205 -10.69 24.86 -5.50
CA PRO A 205 -11.88 24.03 -5.54
C PRO A 205 -12.57 24.02 -6.92
N ALA A 206 -12.69 25.20 -7.54
CA ALA A 206 -13.31 25.36 -8.86
C ALA A 206 -12.49 24.66 -9.96
N LEU A 207 -11.17 24.80 -9.96
CA LEU A 207 -10.26 24.15 -10.89
C LEU A 207 -10.28 22.61 -10.71
N ARG A 208 -10.33 22.14 -9.47
CA ARG A 208 -10.47 20.69 -9.20
C ARG A 208 -11.81 20.15 -9.71
N PHE A 209 -12.89 20.85 -9.43
CA PHE A 209 -14.22 20.44 -9.94
C PHE A 209 -14.28 20.39 -11.46
N ALA A 210 -13.67 21.36 -12.16
CA ALA A 210 -13.64 21.40 -13.63
C ALA A 210 -12.75 20.29 -14.24
N LYS A 211 -11.87 19.70 -13.46
CA LYS A 211 -10.95 18.64 -13.90
C LYS A 211 -11.56 17.23 -13.79
N PHE A 212 -12.63 17.06 -13.02
CA PHE A 212 -13.42 15.85 -12.88
C PHE A 212 -14.56 15.80 -13.92
#